data_ed1c735c064ed2a1c0a568e1f6d407a5
#
_entry.id   ed1c735c064ed2a1c0a568e1f6d407a5
#
_cell.length_a   1.000
_cell.length_b   1.000
_cell.length_c   1.000
_cell.angle_alpha   90.00
_cell.angle_beta   90.00
_cell.angle_gamma   90.00
#
_symmetry.space_group_name_H-M   'P 1'
#
loop_
_entity.id
_entity.type
_entity.pdbx_description
1 polymer ?
#
loop_
_entity_poly.entity_id
_entity_poly.type
_entity_poly.pdbx_seq_one_letter_code
_entity_poly.pdbx_strand_id
1 'polypeptide(L)'
;EFRRVLFRSTLLPHAMRELSALGLQPQLEAVAIENLESVFFNRYGQFIYREPRGRHAGYALPELGIHRGKLHRILFEEACKRLGQHRVHTGHRCAGVEQDAKGATVHFVDSTTQQPRPSVHADIVVACDGIHSTIRKQFYPTEKLAFAGINTWRGVTRHKPILTGKSYMRVGSIETGKMVIYPIIDRVDDQGLQLINWMAEIQGQADTMNDWNQRGQLADFQAIFQDWRFDWLDVPNLIAKADQILEYPMVDKDPIPQWTFGRITLMGDAAHPMYPRGSNGSAQGLIDARTLADQLSTQHDPVAALKSYEDLRLAPTAKIVETNRSIPP
;
A
#
# COMPACT_ATOMS: atom_id res chain seq x y z
N GLU A 1 -3.06 15.90 -3.27
CA GLU A 1 -2.51 14.53 -3.10
C GLU A 1 -3.34 13.42 -3.74
N PHE A 2 -4.68 13.57 -3.86
CA PHE A 2 -5.53 12.59 -4.55
C PHE A 2 -5.09 12.28 -6.00
N ARG A 3 -4.39 13.18 -6.66
CA ARG A 3 -3.87 12.99 -8.03
C ARG A 3 -2.72 12.00 -8.14
N ARG A 4 -2.05 11.63 -7.03
CA ARG A 4 -0.90 10.72 -7.01
C ARG A 4 -1.26 9.26 -6.72
N VAL A 5 -2.54 8.96 -6.43
CA VAL A 5 -2.99 7.62 -6.03
C VAL A 5 -3.56 6.87 -7.24
N LEU A 6 -2.76 6.72 -8.31
CA LEU A 6 -3.20 6.10 -9.57
C LEU A 6 -3.19 4.56 -9.53
N PHE A 7 -2.66 3.94 -8.47
CA PHE A 7 -2.43 2.52 -8.45
C PHE A 7 -3.25 1.79 -7.38
N ARG A 8 -3.08 0.54 -7.36
CA ARG A 8 -3.72 -0.61 -6.74
C ARG A 8 -3.67 -0.66 -5.22
N SER A 9 -4.65 -1.36 -4.65
CA SER A 9 -4.51 -2.10 -3.39
C SER A 9 -5.12 -3.47 -3.58
N THR A 10 -4.50 -4.49 -3.01
CA THR A 10 -5.15 -5.77 -2.75
C THR A 10 -5.56 -5.75 -1.29
N LEU A 11 -6.84 -5.90 -1.05
CA LEU A 11 -7.40 -6.02 0.29
C LEU A 11 -7.55 -7.50 0.62
N LEU A 12 -6.62 -8.00 1.41
CA LEU A 12 -6.62 -9.39 1.87
C LEU A 12 -7.76 -9.63 2.88
N PRO A 13 -8.21 -10.88 3.12
CA PRO A 13 -9.32 -11.17 4.03
C PRO A 13 -9.18 -10.57 5.44
N HIS A 14 -7.98 -10.51 5.99
CA HIS A 14 -7.73 -9.88 7.29
C HIS A 14 -7.81 -8.33 7.25
N ALA A 15 -7.51 -7.70 6.11
CA ALA A 15 -7.79 -6.29 5.90
C ALA A 15 -9.30 -6.04 5.76
N MET A 16 -9.98 -6.90 5.03
CA MET A 16 -11.43 -6.84 4.87
C MET A 16 -12.18 -7.03 6.17
N ARG A 17 -11.64 -7.82 7.13
CA ARG A 17 -12.23 -7.97 8.46
C ARG A 17 -12.35 -6.61 9.17
N GLU A 18 -11.30 -5.82 9.18
CA GLU A 18 -11.29 -4.50 9.83
C GLU A 18 -12.22 -3.50 9.11
N LEU A 19 -12.19 -3.51 7.78
CA LEU A 19 -13.07 -2.67 6.97
C LEU A 19 -14.55 -3.06 7.06
N SER A 20 -14.83 -4.36 7.19
CA SER A 20 -16.19 -4.87 7.42
C SER A 20 -16.73 -4.49 8.80
N ALA A 21 -15.89 -4.52 9.83
CA ALA A 21 -16.24 -4.04 11.16
C ALA A 21 -16.58 -2.54 11.18
N LEU A 22 -16.03 -1.77 10.24
CA LEU A 22 -16.40 -0.38 10.00
C LEU A 22 -17.66 -0.22 9.11
N GLY A 23 -18.30 -1.31 8.66
CA GLY A 23 -19.47 -1.28 7.80
C GLY A 23 -19.19 -0.90 6.34
N LEU A 24 -17.94 -0.96 5.90
CA LEU A 24 -17.51 -0.49 4.56
C LEU A 24 -17.55 -1.59 3.49
N GLN A 25 -17.76 -2.85 3.86
CA GLN A 25 -17.71 -3.98 2.93
C GLN A 25 -18.61 -3.79 1.69
N PRO A 26 -19.91 -3.41 1.80
CA PRO A 26 -20.76 -3.26 0.62
C PRO A 26 -20.26 -2.18 -0.35
N GLN A 27 -19.75 -1.08 0.17
CA GLN A 27 -19.21 0.02 -0.65
C GLN A 27 -17.92 -0.38 -1.38
N LEU A 28 -17.08 -1.20 -0.74
CA LEU A 28 -15.84 -1.69 -1.32
C LEU A 28 -16.11 -2.74 -2.40
N GLU A 29 -17.01 -3.69 -2.14
CA GLU A 29 -17.39 -4.72 -3.12
C GLU A 29 -18.06 -4.11 -4.36
N ALA A 30 -18.80 -3.01 -4.20
CA ALA A 30 -19.43 -2.32 -5.32
C ALA A 30 -18.45 -1.69 -6.32
N VAL A 31 -17.20 -1.43 -5.92
CA VAL A 31 -16.20 -0.72 -6.76
C VAL A 31 -14.92 -1.51 -6.99
N ALA A 32 -14.79 -2.67 -6.37
CA ALA A 32 -13.63 -3.54 -6.46
C ALA A 32 -13.94 -4.80 -7.27
N ILE A 33 -12.92 -5.61 -7.52
CA ILE A 33 -13.06 -6.94 -8.11
C ILE A 33 -12.68 -7.98 -7.06
N GLU A 34 -13.54 -8.93 -6.80
CA GLU A 34 -13.21 -10.08 -5.98
C GLU A 34 -12.26 -11.01 -6.73
N ASN A 35 -11.05 -11.22 -6.19
CA ASN A 35 -10.10 -12.16 -6.75
C ASN A 35 -10.58 -13.59 -6.50
N LEU A 36 -10.73 -14.37 -7.56
CA LEU A 36 -11.08 -15.79 -7.48
C LEU A 36 -9.87 -16.65 -7.14
N GLU A 37 -8.75 -16.29 -7.74
CA GLU A 37 -7.57 -17.14 -7.78
C GLU A 37 -6.28 -16.32 -7.91
N SER A 38 -5.17 -16.92 -7.52
CA SER A 38 -3.83 -16.52 -7.89
C SER A 38 -3.24 -17.57 -8.82
N VAL A 39 -2.77 -17.16 -10.01
CA VAL A 39 -2.25 -18.06 -11.03
C VAL A 39 -0.80 -17.71 -11.33
N PHE A 40 0.02 -18.76 -11.40
CA PHE A 40 1.45 -18.62 -11.65
C PHE A 40 1.80 -19.22 -13.02
N PHE A 41 2.57 -18.48 -13.78
CA PHE A 41 3.09 -18.86 -15.09
C PHE A 41 4.60 -18.64 -15.14
N ASN A 42 5.29 -19.47 -15.93
CA ASN A 42 6.66 -19.18 -16.26
C ASN A 42 6.77 -18.04 -17.31
N ARG A 43 7.97 -17.61 -17.66
CA ARG A 43 8.23 -16.54 -18.63
C ARG A 43 7.70 -16.81 -20.05
N TYR A 44 7.36 -18.06 -20.36
CA TYR A 44 6.80 -18.49 -21.64
C TYR A 44 5.26 -18.53 -21.63
N GLY A 45 4.63 -18.09 -20.53
CA GLY A 45 3.18 -18.13 -20.35
C GLY A 45 2.61 -19.51 -20.07
N GLN A 46 3.46 -20.50 -19.79
CA GLN A 46 3.04 -21.85 -19.45
C GLN A 46 2.59 -21.90 -18.00
N PHE A 47 1.46 -22.55 -17.76
CA PHE A 47 0.90 -22.70 -16.42
C PHE A 47 1.81 -23.52 -15.50
N ILE A 48 1.99 -23.02 -14.26
CA ILE A 48 2.74 -23.71 -13.21
C ILE A 48 1.78 -24.15 -12.10
N TYR A 49 1.03 -23.20 -11.53
CA TYR A 49 0.26 -23.44 -10.33
C TYR A 49 -0.91 -22.45 -10.21
N ARG A 50 -1.98 -22.89 -9.54
CA ARG A 50 -3.15 -22.05 -9.21
C ARG A 50 -3.59 -22.32 -7.77
N GLU A 51 -3.94 -21.25 -7.08
CA GLU A 51 -4.55 -21.32 -5.76
C GLU A 51 -5.81 -20.46 -5.68
N PRO A 52 -6.86 -20.91 -4.99
CA PRO A 52 -8.04 -20.07 -4.75
C PRO A 52 -7.70 -18.92 -3.78
N ARG A 53 -8.49 -17.82 -3.86
CA ARG A 53 -8.29 -16.64 -3.03
C ARG A 53 -9.58 -16.23 -2.31
N GLY A 54 -9.44 -15.50 -1.19
CA GLY A 54 -10.57 -14.97 -0.44
C GLY A 54 -11.61 -16.03 -0.11
N ARG A 55 -12.88 -15.75 -0.42
CA ARG A 55 -14.00 -16.70 -0.20
C ARG A 55 -13.82 -18.03 -0.92
N HIS A 56 -13.16 -18.02 -2.08
CA HIS A 56 -12.90 -19.21 -2.86
C HIS A 56 -11.83 -20.12 -2.22
N ALA A 57 -11.00 -19.58 -1.33
CA ALA A 57 -10.07 -20.33 -0.48
C ALA A 57 -10.68 -20.78 0.86
N GLY A 58 -12.00 -20.57 1.07
CA GLY A 58 -12.68 -20.92 2.30
C GLY A 58 -12.67 -19.84 3.39
N TYR A 59 -12.17 -18.64 3.12
CA TYR A 59 -12.29 -17.52 4.06
C TYR A 59 -13.71 -16.96 4.05
N ALA A 60 -14.18 -16.45 5.18
CA ALA A 60 -15.49 -15.79 5.29
C ALA A 60 -15.57 -14.47 4.49
N LEU A 61 -14.44 -13.85 4.23
CA LEU A 61 -14.32 -12.53 3.59
C LEU A 61 -13.58 -12.62 2.25
N PRO A 62 -13.90 -11.73 1.30
CA PRO A 62 -13.26 -11.70 0.00
C PRO A 62 -11.82 -11.21 0.08
N GLU A 63 -11.05 -11.53 -0.96
CA GLU A 63 -9.88 -10.76 -1.35
C GLU A 63 -10.28 -9.83 -2.49
N LEU A 64 -10.04 -8.52 -2.35
CA LEU A 64 -10.46 -7.53 -3.34
C LEU A 64 -9.26 -6.86 -4.03
N GLY A 65 -9.25 -6.87 -5.35
CA GLY A 65 -8.46 -5.96 -6.17
C GLY A 65 -9.20 -4.63 -6.32
N ILE A 66 -8.63 -3.53 -5.83
CA ILE A 66 -9.30 -2.23 -5.84
C ILE A 66 -8.37 -1.12 -6.34
N HIS A 67 -8.92 -0.17 -7.08
CA HIS A 67 -8.22 1.07 -7.39
C HIS A 67 -8.01 1.88 -6.10
N ARG A 68 -6.75 2.18 -5.75
CA ARG A 68 -6.40 2.84 -4.48
C ARG A 68 -7.12 4.18 -4.27
N GLY A 69 -7.30 4.95 -5.33
CA GLY A 69 -8.04 6.21 -5.25
C GLY A 69 -9.50 6.04 -4.84
N LYS A 70 -10.16 4.94 -5.27
CA LYS A 70 -11.53 4.61 -4.83
C LYS A 70 -11.55 4.21 -3.36
N LEU A 71 -10.63 3.34 -2.93
CA LEU A 71 -10.48 2.98 -1.51
C LEU A 71 -10.25 4.22 -0.64
N HIS A 72 -9.30 5.05 -1.03
CA HIS A 72 -8.95 6.26 -0.28
C HIS A 72 -10.14 7.23 -0.18
N ARG A 73 -10.90 7.40 -1.27
CA ARG A 73 -12.09 8.25 -1.27
C ARG A 73 -13.17 7.70 -0.34
N ILE A 74 -13.47 6.40 -0.38
CA ILE A 74 -14.43 5.78 0.53
C ILE A 74 -14.03 6.01 1.98
N LEU A 75 -12.78 5.79 2.34
CA LEU A 75 -12.27 6.02 3.69
C LEU A 75 -12.36 7.50 4.10
N PHE A 76 -12.01 8.40 3.20
CA PHE A 76 -12.07 9.85 3.45
C PHE A 76 -13.51 10.35 3.65
N GLU A 77 -14.43 9.96 2.76
CA GLU A 77 -15.84 10.33 2.84
C GLU A 77 -16.47 9.79 4.12
N GLU A 78 -16.16 8.54 4.51
CA GLU A 78 -16.67 7.96 5.75
C GLU A 78 -16.05 8.62 6.99
N ALA A 79 -14.77 8.99 6.96
CA ALA A 79 -14.16 9.77 8.03
C ALA A 79 -14.84 11.14 8.19
N CYS A 80 -15.05 11.86 7.10
CA CYS A 80 -15.76 13.15 7.12
C CYS A 80 -17.20 13.01 7.65
N LYS A 81 -17.90 11.94 7.27
CA LYS A 81 -19.26 11.67 7.73
C LYS A 81 -19.33 11.38 9.23
N ARG A 82 -18.40 10.58 9.78
CA ARG A 82 -18.40 10.19 11.21
C ARG A 82 -17.86 11.26 12.12
N LEU A 83 -16.79 11.93 11.71
CA LEU A 83 -16.08 12.90 12.54
C LEU A 83 -16.60 14.33 12.37
N GLY A 84 -17.27 14.61 11.24
CA GLY A 84 -17.56 15.94 10.78
C GLY A 84 -16.43 16.52 9.92
N GLN A 85 -16.79 17.17 8.83
CA GLN A 85 -15.83 17.70 7.85
C GLN A 85 -14.82 18.69 8.46
N HIS A 86 -15.21 19.41 9.51
CA HIS A 86 -14.37 20.37 10.23
C HIS A 86 -13.22 19.72 11.02
N ARG A 87 -13.23 18.41 11.21
CA ARG A 87 -12.17 17.65 11.90
C ARG A 87 -11.20 16.97 10.94
N VAL A 88 -11.48 17.01 9.64
CA VAL A 88 -10.64 16.37 8.61
C VAL A 88 -9.96 17.46 7.78
N HIS A 89 -8.72 17.77 8.09
CA HIS A 89 -7.97 18.84 7.46
C HIS A 89 -7.09 18.32 6.33
N THR A 90 -7.25 18.89 5.14
CA THR A 90 -6.39 18.63 3.98
C THR A 90 -5.41 19.78 3.76
N GLY A 91 -4.38 19.58 2.94
CA GLY A 91 -3.38 20.62 2.67
C GLY A 91 -2.42 20.91 3.83
N HIS A 92 -2.44 20.08 4.89
CA HIS A 92 -1.53 20.20 6.04
C HIS A 92 -0.43 19.14 5.94
N ARG A 93 0.81 19.57 5.74
CA ARG A 93 2.00 18.71 5.78
C ARG A 93 2.65 18.86 7.15
N CYS A 94 2.83 17.75 7.84
CA CYS A 94 3.56 17.74 9.11
C CYS A 94 5.01 18.17 8.90
N ALA A 95 5.45 19.15 9.68
CA ALA A 95 6.81 19.67 9.70
C ALA A 95 7.61 19.19 10.91
N GLY A 96 6.94 18.75 11.97
CA GLY A 96 7.56 18.23 13.19
C GLY A 96 6.56 18.13 14.32
N VAL A 97 7.02 17.58 15.44
CA VAL A 97 6.24 17.42 16.66
C VAL A 97 7.10 17.70 17.88
N GLU A 98 6.51 18.29 18.89
CA GLU A 98 7.07 18.44 20.24
C GLU A 98 6.05 17.99 21.28
N GLN A 99 6.48 17.72 22.51
CA GLN A 99 5.59 17.30 23.59
C GLN A 99 6.08 17.82 24.94
N ASP A 100 5.13 17.93 25.86
CA ASP A 100 5.36 18.23 27.26
C ASP A 100 4.54 17.29 28.19
N ALA A 101 4.47 17.61 29.47
CA ALA A 101 3.71 16.83 30.43
C ALA A 101 2.18 16.83 30.15
N LYS A 102 1.66 17.83 29.43
CA LYS A 102 0.23 18.05 29.22
C LYS A 102 -0.27 17.52 27.87
N GLY A 103 0.59 17.50 26.83
CA GLY A 103 0.18 17.08 25.51
C GLY A 103 1.33 17.06 24.49
N ALA A 104 0.97 16.95 23.24
CA ALA A 104 1.89 17.03 22.12
C ALA A 104 1.39 18.05 21.08
N THR A 105 2.30 18.79 20.48
CA THR A 105 2.01 19.84 19.49
C THR A 105 2.60 19.45 18.15
N VAL A 106 1.77 19.38 17.13
CA VAL A 106 2.19 19.11 15.75
C VAL A 106 2.27 20.41 14.98
N HIS A 107 3.39 20.62 14.33
CA HIS A 107 3.64 21.78 13.46
C HIS A 107 3.33 21.42 12.01
N PHE A 108 2.65 22.31 11.31
CA PHE A 108 2.25 22.10 9.94
C PHE A 108 2.74 23.20 9.01
N VAL A 109 2.94 22.82 7.75
CA VAL A 109 3.10 23.73 6.62
C VAL A 109 2.04 23.42 5.56
N ASP A 110 1.71 24.39 4.73
CA ASP A 110 0.87 24.17 3.57
C ASP A 110 1.54 23.19 2.62
N SER A 111 0.80 22.16 2.18
CA SER A 111 1.36 21.08 1.34
C SER A 111 1.83 21.55 -0.05
N THR A 112 1.36 22.71 -0.52
CA THR A 112 1.69 23.27 -1.83
C THR A 112 2.71 24.41 -1.72
N THR A 113 2.40 25.40 -0.87
CA THR A 113 3.20 26.64 -0.76
C THR A 113 4.34 26.54 0.25
N GLN A 114 4.34 25.50 1.10
CA GLN A 114 5.28 25.28 2.21
C GLN A 114 5.26 26.41 3.28
N GLN A 115 4.26 27.29 3.23
CA GLN A 115 4.10 28.33 4.25
C GLN A 115 3.61 27.72 5.58
N PRO A 116 4.02 28.27 6.72
CA PRO A 116 3.55 27.82 8.03
C PRO A 116 2.02 27.85 8.14
N ARG A 117 1.46 26.83 8.78
CA ARG A 117 0.05 26.72 9.17
C ARG A 117 -0.05 26.67 10.69
N PRO A 118 -1.21 26.96 11.26
CA PRO A 118 -1.44 26.83 12.69
C PRO A 118 -1.07 25.43 13.20
N SER A 119 -0.32 25.40 14.29
CA SER A 119 0.01 24.17 15.01
C SER A 119 -1.22 23.64 15.75
N VAL A 120 -1.27 22.34 16.00
CA VAL A 120 -2.35 21.70 16.74
C VAL A 120 -1.78 21.02 17.97
N HIS A 121 -2.37 21.35 19.12
CA HIS A 121 -2.08 20.70 20.40
C HIS A 121 -3.12 19.62 20.70
N ALA A 122 -2.69 18.45 21.18
CA ALA A 122 -3.54 17.31 21.48
C ALA A 122 -2.97 16.48 22.64
N ASP A 123 -3.80 15.65 23.26
CA ASP A 123 -3.36 14.74 24.33
C ASP A 123 -2.33 13.72 23.84
N ILE A 124 -2.52 13.24 22.60
CA ILE A 124 -1.64 12.28 21.92
C ILE A 124 -1.53 12.60 20.43
N VAL A 125 -0.47 12.13 19.80
CA VAL A 125 -0.24 12.21 18.36
C VAL A 125 0.04 10.83 17.78
N VAL A 126 -0.69 10.45 16.73
CA VAL A 126 -0.46 9.22 15.96
C VAL A 126 0.07 9.59 14.58
N ALA A 127 1.33 9.27 14.33
CA ALA A 127 1.99 9.58 13.06
C ALA A 127 1.73 8.47 12.03
N CYS A 128 0.92 8.79 11.02
CA CYS A 128 0.58 7.91 9.89
C CYS A 128 1.10 8.50 8.57
N ASP A 129 2.24 9.20 8.60
CA ASP A 129 2.78 10.01 7.50
C ASP A 129 3.70 9.22 6.53
N GLY A 130 3.63 7.88 6.60
CA GLY A 130 4.17 6.96 5.60
C GLY A 130 5.68 6.71 5.72
N ILE A 131 6.26 6.02 4.73
CA ILE A 131 7.67 5.61 4.72
C ILE A 131 8.66 6.78 4.84
N HIS A 132 8.26 7.98 4.37
CA HIS A 132 9.03 9.22 4.50
C HIS A 132 8.62 10.05 5.71
N SER A 133 8.07 9.41 6.75
CA SER A 133 7.60 10.06 7.97
C SER A 133 8.56 11.11 8.50
N THR A 134 8.04 12.33 8.63
CA THR A 134 8.76 13.45 9.26
C THR A 134 8.96 13.17 10.75
N ILE A 135 7.93 12.59 11.40
CA ILE A 135 7.98 12.30 12.83
C ILE A 135 8.95 11.16 13.11
N ARG A 136 8.94 10.06 12.32
CA ARG A 136 9.93 8.99 12.47
C ARG A 136 11.35 9.51 12.31
N LYS A 137 11.60 10.36 11.31
CA LYS A 137 12.91 10.96 11.07
C LYS A 137 13.39 11.81 12.25
N GLN A 138 12.48 12.40 13.00
CA GLN A 138 12.84 13.20 14.21
C GLN A 138 13.41 12.30 15.31
N PHE A 139 12.89 11.08 15.49
CA PHE A 139 13.37 10.10 16.46
C PHE A 139 14.51 9.23 15.95
N TYR A 140 14.56 8.98 14.64
CA TYR A 140 15.56 8.14 13.96
C TYR A 140 16.23 8.89 12.79
N PRO A 141 17.03 9.95 13.08
CA PRO A 141 17.53 10.88 12.05
C PRO A 141 18.54 10.25 11.08
N THR A 142 19.23 9.19 11.48
CA THR A 142 20.28 8.52 10.68
C THR A 142 19.78 7.34 9.87
N GLU A 143 18.49 7.00 9.99
CA GLU A 143 17.90 5.85 9.33
C GLU A 143 17.88 6.04 7.80
N LYS A 144 18.10 4.94 7.08
CA LYS A 144 18.10 4.91 5.62
C LYS A 144 17.06 3.94 5.09
N LEU A 145 16.71 4.11 3.82
CA LEU A 145 15.94 3.12 3.07
C LEU A 145 16.82 1.91 2.76
N ALA A 146 16.26 0.71 2.89
CA ALA A 146 16.87 -0.53 2.46
C ALA A 146 16.30 -0.92 1.08
N PHE A 147 17.16 -1.06 0.09
CA PHE A 147 16.79 -1.42 -1.28
C PHE A 147 16.87 -2.94 -1.47
N ALA A 148 15.82 -3.52 -2.06
CA ALA A 148 15.73 -4.96 -2.30
C ALA A 148 16.52 -5.45 -3.52
N GLY A 149 17.23 -4.58 -4.23
CA GLY A 149 17.86 -4.94 -5.51
C GLY A 149 16.87 -5.13 -6.65
N ILE A 150 15.66 -4.56 -6.55
CA ILE A 150 14.59 -4.72 -7.53
C ILE A 150 14.00 -3.36 -7.88
N ASN A 151 14.01 -3.03 -9.17
CA ASN A 151 13.27 -1.90 -9.71
C ASN A 151 11.89 -2.37 -10.20
N THR A 152 10.87 -1.55 -9.99
CA THR A 152 9.51 -1.87 -10.40
C THR A 152 8.93 -0.76 -11.25
N TRP A 153 8.40 -1.12 -12.41
CA TRP A 153 7.58 -0.26 -13.25
C TRP A 153 6.12 -0.66 -13.12
N ARG A 154 5.25 0.30 -13.04
CA ARG A 154 3.82 0.06 -12.79
C ARG A 154 2.99 0.88 -13.74
N GLY A 155 1.94 0.27 -14.25
CA GLY A 155 0.96 0.94 -15.06
C GLY A 155 -0.43 0.36 -14.87
N VAL A 156 -1.40 1.07 -15.43
CA VAL A 156 -2.77 0.60 -15.57
C VAL A 156 -3.17 0.72 -17.03
N THR A 157 -3.86 -0.30 -17.53
CA THR A 157 -4.24 -0.39 -18.95
C THR A 157 -5.70 -0.84 -19.05
N ARG A 158 -6.46 -0.23 -19.96
CA ARG A 158 -7.78 -0.73 -20.35
C ARG A 158 -7.59 -1.93 -21.25
N HIS A 159 -8.13 -3.06 -20.85
CA HIS A 159 -7.94 -4.32 -21.56
C HIS A 159 -9.18 -5.20 -21.41
N LYS A 160 -9.40 -6.09 -22.34
CA LYS A 160 -10.40 -7.17 -22.19
C LYS A 160 -10.08 -7.99 -20.95
N PRO A 161 -11.09 -8.58 -20.30
CA PRO A 161 -10.85 -9.51 -19.20
C PRO A 161 -9.79 -10.56 -19.57
N ILE A 162 -8.82 -10.78 -18.68
CA ILE A 162 -7.75 -11.76 -18.87
C ILE A 162 -8.09 -12.99 -18.04
N LEU A 163 -7.96 -14.20 -18.60
CA LEU A 163 -8.36 -15.46 -18.01
C LEU A 163 -9.82 -15.39 -17.51
N THR A 164 -10.05 -15.52 -16.20
CA THR A 164 -11.40 -15.42 -15.61
C THR A 164 -11.93 -14.00 -15.49
N GLY A 165 -11.10 -12.98 -15.78
CA GLY A 165 -11.40 -11.58 -15.46
C GLY A 165 -11.33 -11.25 -13.98
N LYS A 166 -10.96 -12.22 -13.13
CA LYS A 166 -10.82 -12.12 -11.66
C LYS A 166 -9.56 -12.82 -11.15
N SER A 167 -8.61 -13.08 -12.04
CA SER A 167 -7.35 -13.76 -11.74
C SER A 167 -6.27 -12.77 -11.33
N TYR A 168 -5.54 -13.08 -10.26
CA TYR A 168 -4.31 -12.42 -9.85
C TYR A 168 -3.14 -13.22 -10.44
N MET A 169 -2.51 -12.71 -11.47
CA MET A 169 -1.49 -13.43 -12.25
C MET A 169 -0.09 -13.03 -11.85
N ARG A 170 0.80 -14.01 -11.74
CA ARG A 170 2.24 -13.84 -11.61
C ARG A 170 2.93 -14.59 -12.74
N VAL A 171 3.76 -13.91 -13.49
CA VAL A 171 4.44 -14.45 -14.68
C VAL A 171 5.92 -14.21 -14.57
N GLY A 172 6.74 -15.24 -14.77
CA GLY A 172 8.19 -15.17 -14.71
C GLY A 172 8.78 -15.12 -13.31
N SER A 173 10.05 -14.75 -13.22
CA SER A 173 10.84 -14.60 -11.99
C SER A 173 11.67 -13.32 -12.04
N ILE A 174 12.22 -12.89 -10.91
CA ILE A 174 13.08 -11.69 -10.88
C ILE A 174 14.32 -11.83 -11.79
N GLU A 175 14.86 -13.03 -11.90
CA GLU A 175 16.03 -13.30 -12.75
C GLU A 175 15.75 -13.11 -14.25
N THR A 176 14.51 -13.37 -14.68
CA THR A 176 14.11 -13.33 -16.09
C THR A 176 13.18 -12.19 -16.43
N GLY A 177 12.88 -11.34 -15.48
CA GLY A 177 11.77 -10.39 -15.48
C GLY A 177 10.52 -11.05 -14.89
N LYS A 178 9.75 -10.30 -14.11
CA LYS A 178 8.53 -10.76 -13.48
C LYS A 178 7.40 -9.76 -13.70
N MET A 179 6.24 -10.27 -14.03
CA MET A 179 5.01 -9.48 -14.13
C MET A 179 4.00 -9.92 -13.07
N VAL A 180 3.38 -8.94 -12.44
CA VAL A 180 2.19 -9.15 -11.60
C VAL A 180 1.04 -8.37 -12.23
N ILE A 181 -0.04 -9.08 -12.60
CA ILE A 181 -1.12 -8.54 -13.42
C ILE A 181 -2.46 -8.94 -12.80
N TYR A 182 -3.37 -7.97 -12.59
CA TYR A 182 -4.72 -8.25 -12.10
C TYR A 182 -5.68 -7.07 -12.34
N PRO A 183 -6.98 -7.34 -12.45
CA PRO A 183 -7.98 -6.29 -12.65
C PRO A 183 -8.24 -5.53 -11.34
N ILE A 184 -8.56 -4.23 -11.47
CA ILE A 184 -8.86 -3.32 -10.35
C ILE A 184 -10.17 -2.54 -10.52
N ILE A 185 -10.73 -2.49 -11.71
CA ILE A 185 -12.05 -1.96 -12.01
C ILE A 185 -12.67 -2.83 -13.10
N ASP A 186 -13.90 -3.28 -12.86
CA ASP A 186 -14.68 -3.98 -13.86
C ASP A 186 -15.49 -2.99 -14.72
N ARG A 187 -15.66 -3.33 -15.99
CA ARG A 187 -16.50 -2.57 -16.95
C ARG A 187 -16.28 -1.07 -16.91
N VAL A 188 -15.09 -0.65 -17.38
CA VAL A 188 -14.74 0.79 -17.46
C VAL A 188 -15.41 1.50 -18.65
N ASP A 189 -16.03 0.74 -19.56
CA ASP A 189 -16.78 1.23 -20.72
C ASP A 189 -17.84 0.22 -21.20
N ASP A 190 -18.61 0.62 -22.22
CA ASP A 190 -19.70 -0.21 -22.80
C ASP A 190 -19.17 -1.45 -23.55
N GLN A 191 -17.87 -1.52 -23.83
CA GLN A 191 -17.23 -2.69 -24.45
C GLN A 191 -16.89 -3.78 -23.41
N GLY A 192 -17.11 -3.52 -22.15
CA GLY A 192 -16.80 -4.44 -21.05
C GLY A 192 -15.31 -4.56 -20.75
N LEU A 193 -14.49 -3.54 -21.13
CA LEU A 193 -13.09 -3.50 -20.77
C LEU A 193 -12.93 -3.37 -19.25
N GLN A 194 -11.88 -3.97 -18.73
CA GLN A 194 -11.44 -3.81 -17.35
C GLN A 194 -10.25 -2.86 -17.26
N LEU A 195 -10.08 -2.21 -16.13
CA LEU A 195 -8.81 -1.54 -15.79
C LEU A 195 -7.88 -2.57 -15.15
N ILE A 196 -6.86 -2.93 -15.89
CA ILE A 196 -5.87 -3.92 -15.48
C ILE A 196 -4.66 -3.19 -14.90
N ASN A 197 -4.34 -3.50 -13.65
CA ASN A 197 -3.07 -3.12 -13.06
C ASN A 197 -2.00 -4.13 -13.43
N TRP A 198 -0.83 -3.64 -13.80
CA TRP A 198 0.34 -4.46 -14.01
C TRP A 198 1.56 -3.85 -13.31
N MET A 199 2.50 -4.71 -12.95
CA MET A 199 3.77 -4.36 -12.35
C MET A 199 4.85 -5.24 -12.95
N ALA A 200 5.86 -4.60 -13.55
CA ALA A 200 7.08 -5.24 -14.01
C ALA A 200 8.14 -5.12 -12.90
N GLU A 201 8.74 -6.23 -12.52
CA GLU A 201 9.79 -6.33 -11.51
C GLU A 201 11.05 -6.89 -12.17
N ILE A 202 12.16 -6.17 -12.04
CA ILE A 202 13.43 -6.50 -12.69
C ILE A 202 14.55 -6.28 -11.68
N GLN A 203 15.56 -7.15 -11.71
CA GLN A 203 16.77 -6.95 -10.92
C GLN A 203 17.41 -5.61 -11.28
N GLY A 204 17.64 -4.76 -10.30
CA GLY A 204 18.10 -3.39 -10.50
C GLY A 204 19.31 -3.04 -9.65
N GLN A 205 19.86 -1.85 -9.90
CA GLN A 205 20.96 -1.26 -9.14
C GLN A 205 20.46 -0.11 -8.27
N ALA A 206 21.17 0.17 -7.18
CA ALA A 206 20.76 1.14 -6.14
C ALA A 206 20.78 2.61 -6.59
N ASP A 207 21.32 2.94 -7.75
CA ASP A 207 21.58 4.31 -8.19
C ASP A 207 20.31 5.12 -8.47
N THR A 208 19.15 4.47 -8.56
CA THR A 208 17.85 5.10 -8.88
C THR A 208 16.97 5.39 -7.66
N MET A 209 17.48 5.24 -6.43
CA MET A 209 16.67 5.25 -5.20
C MET A 209 16.06 6.60 -4.80
N ASN A 210 16.43 7.69 -5.41
CA ASN A 210 16.15 9.03 -4.86
C ASN A 210 14.89 9.72 -5.41
N ASP A 211 14.25 9.18 -6.44
CA ASP A 211 13.07 9.82 -7.03
C ASP A 211 11.88 8.87 -7.20
N TRP A 212 11.01 8.87 -6.21
CA TRP A 212 9.76 8.07 -6.17
C TRP A 212 8.65 8.59 -7.09
N ASN A 213 8.91 9.63 -7.86
CA ASN A 213 7.94 10.26 -8.75
C ASN A 213 8.42 10.30 -10.20
N GLN A 214 9.49 9.59 -10.53
CA GLN A 214 9.93 9.53 -11.92
C GLN A 214 8.87 8.84 -12.76
N ARG A 215 8.56 9.46 -13.88
CA ARG A 215 7.86 8.78 -14.95
C ARG A 215 8.80 7.71 -15.47
N GLY A 216 8.45 6.45 -15.27
CA GLY A 216 9.15 5.34 -15.89
C GLY A 216 9.02 5.45 -17.41
N GLN A 217 10.12 5.24 -18.11
CA GLN A 217 10.12 5.19 -19.55
C GLN A 217 9.95 3.75 -20.00
N LEU A 218 9.11 3.53 -21.01
CA LEU A 218 8.91 2.19 -21.56
C LEU A 218 10.23 1.57 -22.03
N ALA A 219 11.12 2.39 -22.59
CA ALA A 219 12.43 1.98 -23.06
C ALA A 219 13.32 1.33 -21.99
N ASP A 220 13.12 1.67 -20.71
CA ASP A 220 13.98 1.20 -19.63
C ASP A 220 13.81 -0.30 -19.33
N PHE A 221 12.64 -0.87 -19.67
CA PHE A 221 12.33 -2.25 -19.30
C PHE A 221 11.65 -3.09 -20.38
N GLN A 222 11.13 -2.49 -21.47
CA GLN A 222 10.34 -3.20 -22.47
C GLN A 222 11.11 -4.34 -23.17
N ALA A 223 12.44 -4.19 -23.33
CA ALA A 223 13.27 -5.20 -24.01
C ALA A 223 13.21 -6.59 -23.31
N ILE A 224 13.02 -6.61 -21.99
CA ILE A 224 12.91 -7.85 -21.23
C ILE A 224 11.61 -8.60 -21.53
N PHE A 225 10.55 -7.87 -21.83
CA PHE A 225 9.21 -8.41 -22.05
C PHE A 225 8.80 -8.45 -23.53
N GLN A 226 9.67 -8.10 -24.47
CA GLN A 226 9.33 -7.95 -25.88
C GLN A 226 8.78 -9.23 -26.54
N ASP A 227 9.23 -10.40 -26.06
CA ASP A 227 8.84 -11.70 -26.60
C ASP A 227 7.73 -12.39 -25.77
N TRP A 228 7.19 -11.70 -24.74
CA TRP A 228 6.15 -12.25 -23.88
C TRP A 228 4.77 -12.17 -24.52
N ARG A 229 4.57 -12.96 -25.58
CA ARG A 229 3.29 -13.12 -26.27
C ARG A 229 2.80 -14.54 -26.03
N PHE A 230 1.71 -14.64 -25.29
CA PHE A 230 1.07 -15.87 -24.91
C PHE A 230 -0.29 -15.95 -25.60
N ASP A 231 -0.86 -17.13 -25.73
CA ASP A 231 -2.21 -17.33 -26.29
C ASP A 231 -3.27 -16.50 -25.55
N TRP A 232 -3.04 -16.26 -24.27
CA TRP A 232 -3.97 -15.58 -23.38
C TRP A 232 -3.59 -14.10 -23.09
N LEU A 233 -2.39 -13.63 -23.42
CA LEU A 233 -1.96 -12.22 -23.20
C LEU A 233 -0.77 -11.82 -24.06
N ASP A 234 -0.88 -10.67 -24.72
CA ASP A 234 0.23 -9.93 -25.32
C ASP A 234 0.75 -8.89 -24.31
N VAL A 235 1.83 -9.22 -23.58
CA VAL A 235 2.41 -8.36 -22.55
C VAL A 235 2.97 -7.06 -23.14
N PRO A 236 3.75 -7.05 -24.24
CA PRO A 236 4.17 -5.80 -24.90
C PRO A 236 3.01 -4.84 -25.19
N ASN A 237 1.91 -5.35 -25.74
CA ASN A 237 0.73 -4.54 -26.03
C ASN A 237 0.03 -4.03 -24.76
N LEU A 238 -0.05 -4.84 -23.70
CA LEU A 238 -0.58 -4.42 -22.41
C LEU A 238 0.22 -3.25 -21.82
N ILE A 239 1.55 -3.34 -21.83
CA ILE A 239 2.45 -2.31 -21.29
C ILE A 239 2.37 -1.03 -22.13
N ALA A 240 2.44 -1.15 -23.46
CA ALA A 240 2.47 -0.01 -24.38
C ALA A 240 1.19 0.84 -24.35
N LYS A 241 0.06 0.25 -23.98
CA LYS A 241 -1.25 0.93 -23.87
C LYS A 241 -1.50 1.58 -22.50
N ALA A 242 -0.55 1.58 -21.60
CA ALA A 242 -0.72 2.25 -20.31
C ALA A 242 -0.72 3.78 -20.50
N ASP A 243 -1.70 4.45 -19.90
CA ASP A 243 -1.80 5.92 -19.92
C ASP A 243 -0.59 6.58 -19.25
N GLN A 244 -0.04 5.92 -18.23
CA GLN A 244 1.11 6.36 -17.45
C GLN A 244 1.86 5.16 -16.89
N ILE A 245 3.19 5.26 -16.95
CA ILE A 245 4.10 4.32 -16.31
C ILE A 245 4.84 5.07 -15.21
N LEU A 246 4.89 4.49 -14.01
CA LEU A 246 5.66 5.02 -12.89
C LEU A 246 6.73 4.01 -12.49
N GLU A 247 7.91 4.53 -12.17
CA GLU A 247 9.01 3.74 -11.65
C GLU A 247 9.10 3.88 -10.13
N TYR A 248 9.33 2.76 -9.45
CA TYR A 248 9.50 2.70 -8.01
C TYR A 248 10.58 1.68 -7.65
N PRO A 249 11.63 2.08 -6.95
CA PRO A 249 12.54 1.11 -6.34
C PRO A 249 11.78 0.32 -5.25
N MET A 250 12.04 -0.98 -5.16
CA MET A 250 11.49 -1.78 -4.07
C MET A 250 12.32 -1.53 -2.81
N VAL A 251 11.76 -0.77 -1.90
CA VAL A 251 12.42 -0.37 -0.65
C VAL A 251 11.53 -0.62 0.56
N ASP A 252 12.17 -0.79 1.70
CA ASP A 252 11.57 -0.76 3.04
C ASP A 252 12.50 -0.01 4.01
N LYS A 253 12.31 -0.21 5.30
CA LYS A 253 13.22 0.24 6.35
C LYS A 253 13.40 -0.87 7.38
N ASP A 254 14.51 -0.82 8.10
CA ASP A 254 14.75 -1.74 9.19
C ASP A 254 13.68 -1.61 10.27
N PRO A 255 13.27 -2.73 10.90
CA PRO A 255 12.45 -2.68 12.09
C PRO A 255 13.15 -1.84 13.17
N ILE A 256 12.40 -0.93 13.77
CA ILE A 256 12.89 -0.08 14.86
C ILE A 256 12.47 -0.65 16.21
N PRO A 257 13.26 -0.43 17.28
CA PRO A 257 12.99 -1.03 18.58
C PRO A 257 11.84 -0.36 19.36
N GLN A 258 11.37 0.80 18.92
CA GLN A 258 10.37 1.60 19.62
C GLN A 258 9.56 2.45 18.64
N TRP A 259 8.23 2.51 18.83
CA TRP A 259 7.31 3.36 18.07
C TRP A 259 6.73 4.50 18.89
N THR A 260 6.65 4.31 20.21
CA THR A 260 5.97 5.22 21.14
C THR A 260 6.99 6.01 21.96
N PHE A 261 6.90 7.32 21.87
CA PHE A 261 7.75 8.29 22.53
C PHE A 261 6.89 9.22 23.38
N GLY A 262 6.52 8.75 24.59
CA GLY A 262 5.58 9.45 25.45
C GLY A 262 4.20 9.55 24.80
N ARG A 263 3.80 10.77 24.43
CA ARG A 263 2.48 11.08 23.84
C ARG A 263 2.42 10.92 22.32
N ILE A 264 3.48 10.46 21.70
CA ILE A 264 3.62 10.32 20.25
C ILE A 264 3.86 8.86 19.90
N THR A 265 3.11 8.31 18.95
CA THR A 265 3.35 6.98 18.40
C THR A 265 3.35 6.96 16.87
N LEU A 266 4.07 6.01 16.29
CA LEU A 266 4.10 5.74 14.84
C LEU A 266 3.10 4.63 14.50
N MET A 267 2.51 4.68 13.27
CA MET A 267 1.56 3.68 12.79
C MET A 267 1.72 3.44 11.29
N GLY A 268 1.44 2.21 10.85
CA GLY A 268 1.50 1.83 9.43
C GLY A 268 2.89 2.02 8.84
N ASP A 269 2.98 2.54 7.61
CA ASP A 269 4.27 2.73 6.92
C ASP A 269 5.21 3.74 7.62
N ALA A 270 4.72 4.54 8.57
CA ALA A 270 5.59 5.34 9.43
C ALA A 270 6.32 4.46 10.46
N ALA A 271 5.69 3.40 10.93
CA ALA A 271 6.25 2.47 11.92
C ALA A 271 7.01 1.31 11.26
N HIS A 272 6.42 0.66 10.27
CA HIS A 272 6.91 -0.59 9.67
C HIS A 272 6.73 -0.63 8.14
N PRO A 273 7.37 0.27 7.39
CA PRO A 273 7.33 0.18 5.94
C PRO A 273 7.93 -1.14 5.47
N MET A 274 7.26 -1.82 4.56
CA MET A 274 7.63 -3.16 4.13
C MET A 274 7.56 -3.32 2.62
N TYR A 275 8.33 -4.25 2.07
CA TYR A 275 8.22 -4.62 0.67
C TYR A 275 6.80 -5.07 0.33
N PRO A 276 6.30 -4.78 -0.89
CA PRO A 276 4.93 -5.15 -1.29
C PRO A 276 4.74 -6.65 -1.53
N ARG A 277 5.68 -7.49 -1.11
CA ARG A 277 5.57 -8.96 -1.15
C ARG A 277 4.39 -9.39 -0.28
N GLY A 278 3.55 -10.28 -0.80
CA GLY A 278 2.34 -10.73 -0.11
C GLY A 278 1.22 -9.68 0.04
N SER A 279 1.39 -8.47 -0.51
CA SER A 279 0.37 -7.38 -0.49
C SER A 279 -0.11 -6.99 0.93
N ASN A 280 0.74 -7.08 1.94
CA ASN A 280 0.34 -7.05 3.36
C ASN A 280 0.41 -5.67 4.02
N GLY A 281 1.13 -4.68 3.46
CA GLY A 281 1.36 -3.39 4.13
C GLY A 281 0.08 -2.65 4.53
N SER A 282 -0.90 -2.54 3.63
CA SER A 282 -2.17 -1.88 3.94
C SER A 282 -2.98 -2.63 5.00
N ALA A 283 -2.93 -3.97 4.99
CA ALA A 283 -3.60 -4.78 5.97
C ALA A 283 -3.01 -4.59 7.38
N GLN A 284 -1.69 -4.51 7.49
CA GLN A 284 -1.03 -4.26 8.77
C GLN A 284 -1.37 -2.87 9.33
N GLY A 285 -1.43 -1.83 8.50
CA GLY A 285 -1.88 -0.51 8.94
C GLY A 285 -3.34 -0.47 9.42
N LEU A 286 -4.24 -1.27 8.82
CA LEU A 286 -5.62 -1.40 9.30
C LEU A 286 -5.70 -2.15 10.64
N ILE A 287 -4.89 -3.18 10.81
CA ILE A 287 -4.80 -3.91 12.08
C ILE A 287 -4.20 -3.02 13.18
N ASP A 288 -3.21 -2.19 12.85
CA ASP A 288 -2.66 -1.20 13.77
C ASP A 288 -3.74 -0.25 14.26
N ALA A 289 -4.53 0.31 13.34
CA ALA A 289 -5.62 1.24 13.67
C ALA A 289 -6.65 0.58 14.60
N ARG A 290 -7.02 -0.68 14.33
CA ARG A 290 -7.90 -1.46 15.21
C ARG A 290 -7.26 -1.65 16.58
N THR A 291 -6.02 -2.14 16.62
CA THR A 291 -5.32 -2.42 17.87
C THR A 291 -5.21 -1.17 18.73
N LEU A 292 -4.82 -0.03 18.15
CA LEU A 292 -4.73 1.23 18.88
C LEU A 292 -6.10 1.68 19.38
N ALA A 293 -7.15 1.59 18.58
CA ALA A 293 -8.50 1.95 18.97
C ALA A 293 -8.99 1.10 20.16
N ASP A 294 -8.72 -0.21 20.15
CA ASP A 294 -9.06 -1.12 21.24
C ASP A 294 -8.30 -0.75 22.53
N GLN A 295 -7.01 -0.40 22.44
CA GLN A 295 -6.23 0.03 23.62
C GLN A 295 -6.76 1.37 24.19
N LEU A 296 -7.02 2.35 23.32
CA LEU A 296 -7.58 3.64 23.74
C LEU A 296 -9.00 3.53 24.32
N SER A 297 -9.78 2.53 23.91
CA SER A 297 -11.12 2.31 24.45
C SER A 297 -11.14 1.62 25.81
N THR A 298 -10.09 0.89 26.16
CA THR A 298 -10.02 0.07 27.39
C THR A 298 -9.16 0.67 28.48
N GLN A 299 -8.28 1.62 28.17
CA GLN A 299 -7.35 2.24 29.11
C GLN A 299 -7.69 3.73 29.33
N HIS A 300 -7.66 4.18 30.56
CA HIS A 300 -7.91 5.58 30.93
C HIS A 300 -6.71 6.49 30.59
N ASP A 301 -5.49 5.97 30.72
CA ASP A 301 -4.27 6.72 30.36
C ASP A 301 -3.96 6.50 28.87
N PRO A 302 -4.08 7.54 28.04
CA PRO A 302 -3.80 7.41 26.62
C PRO A 302 -2.31 7.10 26.33
N VAL A 303 -1.39 7.53 27.18
CA VAL A 303 0.04 7.21 27.04
C VAL A 303 0.31 5.73 27.25
N ALA A 304 -0.31 5.13 28.27
CA ALA A 304 -0.26 3.70 28.50
C ALA A 304 -0.91 2.92 27.36
N ALA A 305 -2.01 3.42 26.77
CA ALA A 305 -2.65 2.81 25.59
C ALA A 305 -1.73 2.81 24.36
N LEU A 306 -0.98 3.91 24.11
CA LEU A 306 0.01 3.96 23.02
C LEU A 306 1.11 2.91 23.22
N LYS A 307 1.59 2.73 24.46
CA LYS A 307 2.62 1.73 24.76
C LYS A 307 2.09 0.31 24.60
N SER A 308 0.89 0.03 25.07
CA SER A 308 0.24 -1.29 24.89
C SER A 308 0.01 -1.62 23.42
N TYR A 309 -0.36 -0.63 22.60
CA TYR A 309 -0.45 -0.78 21.14
C TYR A 309 0.91 -1.19 20.54
N GLU A 310 1.99 -0.49 20.89
CA GLU A 310 3.34 -0.82 20.44
C GLU A 310 3.72 -2.26 20.83
N ASP A 311 3.53 -2.64 22.10
CA ASP A 311 3.89 -3.97 22.62
C ASP A 311 3.18 -5.11 21.87
N LEU A 312 1.93 -4.87 21.43
CA LEU A 312 1.16 -5.84 20.66
C LEU A 312 1.58 -5.93 19.19
N ARG A 313 2.08 -4.83 18.60
CA ARG A 313 2.26 -4.74 17.16
C ARG A 313 3.70 -4.76 16.69
N LEU A 314 4.65 -4.32 17.50
CA LEU A 314 6.06 -4.16 17.13
C LEU A 314 6.69 -5.48 16.66
N ALA A 315 6.67 -6.52 17.49
CA ALA A 315 7.30 -7.79 17.16
C ALA A 315 6.63 -8.53 15.97
N PRO A 316 5.28 -8.62 15.88
CA PRO A 316 4.64 -9.25 14.72
C PRO A 316 4.94 -8.55 13.39
N THR A 317 4.98 -7.22 13.35
CA THR A 317 5.28 -6.49 12.11
C THR A 317 6.75 -6.54 11.72
N ALA A 318 7.66 -6.49 12.70
CA ALA A 318 9.10 -6.72 12.46
C ALA A 318 9.33 -8.09 11.80
N LYS A 319 8.69 -9.14 12.30
CA LYS A 319 8.76 -10.48 11.70
C LYS A 319 8.24 -10.50 10.26
N ILE A 320 7.20 -9.74 9.93
CA ILE A 320 6.70 -9.64 8.55
C ILE A 320 7.74 -8.96 7.65
N VAL A 321 8.36 -7.87 8.09
CA VAL A 321 9.42 -7.18 7.34
C VAL A 321 10.58 -8.15 7.05
N GLU A 322 11.06 -8.85 8.07
CA GLU A 322 12.15 -9.83 7.96
C GLU A 322 11.77 -11.00 7.03
N THR A 323 10.56 -11.53 7.18
CA THR A 323 10.04 -12.60 6.31
C THR A 323 9.97 -12.14 4.85
N ASN A 324 9.47 -10.93 4.59
CA ASN A 324 9.42 -10.37 3.24
C ASN A 324 10.81 -10.24 2.60
N ARG A 325 11.85 -9.98 3.39
CA ARG A 325 13.24 -9.91 2.93
C ARG A 325 13.83 -11.30 2.66
N SER A 326 13.45 -12.31 3.45
CA SER A 326 13.97 -13.68 3.35
C SER A 326 13.32 -14.52 2.25
N ILE A 327 12.13 -14.15 1.77
CA ILE A 327 11.46 -14.85 0.66
C ILE A 327 12.30 -14.65 -0.61
N PRO A 328 12.72 -15.73 -1.29
CA PRO A 328 13.41 -15.61 -2.58
C PRO A 328 12.60 -14.76 -3.56
N PRO A 329 13.27 -13.96 -4.38
CA PRO A 329 12.62 -13.08 -5.34
C PRO A 329 11.83 -13.81 -6.43
#